data_e194dad299f1ce54884e1b0a196873e4
#
_entry.id   e194dad299f1ce54884e1b0a196873e4
#
_cell.length_a   1.000
_cell.length_b   1.000
_cell.length_c   1.000
_cell.angle_alpha   90.00
_cell.angle_beta   90.00
_cell.angle_gamma   90.00
#
_symmetry.space_group_name_H-M   'P 1'
#
loop_
_entity.id
_entity.type
_entity.pdbx_description
1 polymer ?
#
loop_
_entity_poly.entity_id
_entity_poly.type
_entity_poly.pdbx_seq_one_letter_code
_entity_poly.pdbx_strand_id
1 'polypeptide(L)'
;MPLKLSLKPGEKFVLNGAVLSNGDKRTSLVIQNKACVLREKDILQPKDAKTPARLVYLAIMMMYLDGETSEEPYNEFALRMTEFMGAIQNRAVLAQCVEISRDVNRREYYKALIACRKLFEYEQERLDYVPENVSRRSARG
;
A
#
# COMPACT_ATOMS: atom_id res chain seq x y z
N MET A 1 7.13 -11.43 -19.91
CA MET A 1 7.16 -10.15 -20.61
C MET A 1 8.16 -9.21 -19.98
N PRO A 2 9.03 -8.56 -20.75
CA PRO A 2 9.94 -7.57 -20.18
C PRO A 2 9.18 -6.37 -19.61
N LEU A 3 9.68 -5.87 -18.51
CA LEU A 3 9.13 -4.68 -17.88
C LEU A 3 10.11 -3.53 -18.07
N LYS A 4 9.64 -2.44 -18.68
CA LYS A 4 10.47 -1.26 -18.89
C LYS A 4 10.16 -0.22 -17.83
N LEU A 5 11.20 0.23 -17.12
CA LEU A 5 11.09 1.26 -16.10
C LEU A 5 11.85 2.50 -16.53
N SER A 6 11.18 3.64 -16.50
CA SER A 6 11.83 4.92 -16.73
C SER A 6 12.07 5.57 -15.38
N LEU A 7 13.34 5.81 -15.06
CA LEU A 7 13.75 6.29 -13.75
C LEU A 7 14.23 7.73 -13.82
N LYS A 8 13.76 8.53 -12.87
CA LYS A 8 14.22 9.92 -12.74
C LYS A 8 15.58 9.95 -12.04
N PRO A 9 16.34 11.04 -12.20
CA PRO A 9 17.60 11.19 -11.46
C PRO A 9 17.36 11.03 -9.96
N GLY A 10 18.17 10.21 -9.31
CA GLY A 10 18.10 9.98 -7.88
C GLY A 10 16.91 9.16 -7.41
N GLU A 11 16.08 8.71 -8.32
CA GLU A 11 14.90 7.93 -7.93
C GLU A 11 15.32 6.61 -7.30
N LYS A 12 14.68 6.28 -6.17
CA LYS A 12 14.93 5.01 -5.50
C LYS A 12 13.87 3.99 -5.90
N PHE A 13 14.25 2.73 -5.86
CA PHE A 13 13.31 1.63 -6.14
C PHE A 13 13.83 0.36 -5.49
N VAL A 14 12.94 -0.59 -5.29
CA VAL A 14 13.29 -1.88 -4.71
C VAL A 14 13.18 -2.92 -5.82
N LEU A 15 14.19 -3.76 -5.93
CA LEU A 15 14.20 -4.86 -6.90
C LEU A 15 14.61 -6.12 -6.14
N ASN A 16 13.66 -7.06 -6.00
CA ASN A 16 13.87 -8.31 -5.28
C ASN A 16 14.47 -8.09 -3.88
N GLY A 17 13.96 -7.10 -3.17
CA GLY A 17 14.40 -6.80 -1.82
C GLY A 17 15.64 -5.88 -1.74
N ALA A 18 16.31 -5.63 -2.86
CA ALA A 18 17.46 -4.73 -2.87
C ALA A 18 16.99 -3.31 -3.12
N VAL A 19 17.47 -2.37 -2.30
CA VAL A 19 17.17 -0.95 -2.50
C VAL A 19 18.20 -0.37 -3.44
N LEU A 20 17.74 0.21 -4.54
CA LEU A 20 18.59 0.78 -5.58
C LEU A 20 18.28 2.26 -5.73
N SER A 21 19.31 3.02 -6.11
CA SER A 21 19.12 4.45 -6.42
C SER A 21 19.62 4.69 -7.83
N ASN A 22 18.83 5.42 -8.63
CA ASN A 22 19.30 5.86 -9.92
C ASN A 22 20.35 6.97 -9.73
N GLY A 23 21.27 7.05 -10.67
CA GLY A 23 22.28 8.10 -10.66
C GLY A 23 21.69 9.47 -11.00
N ASP A 24 22.54 10.34 -11.48
CA ASP A 24 22.18 11.75 -11.71
C ASP A 24 21.54 12.00 -13.07
N LYS A 25 21.31 10.99 -13.88
CA LYS A 25 20.65 11.12 -15.19
C LYS A 25 19.43 10.23 -15.28
N ARG A 26 18.44 10.68 -16.05
CA ARG A 26 17.27 9.86 -16.35
C ARG A 26 17.73 8.61 -17.09
N THR A 27 17.17 7.46 -16.69
CA THR A 27 17.61 6.16 -17.19
C THR A 27 16.41 5.26 -17.41
N SER A 28 16.54 4.35 -18.38
CA SER A 28 15.56 3.29 -18.57
C SER A 28 16.18 1.96 -18.25
N LEU A 29 15.43 1.14 -17.52
CA LEU A 29 15.82 -0.24 -17.25
C LEU A 29 14.80 -1.17 -17.87
N VAL A 30 15.28 -2.29 -18.40
CA VAL A 30 14.40 -3.35 -18.90
C VAL A 30 14.64 -4.58 -18.05
N ILE A 31 13.58 -5.02 -17.38
CA ILE A 31 13.67 -6.21 -16.54
C ILE A 31 13.15 -7.38 -17.37
N GLN A 32 14.02 -8.32 -17.65
CA GLN A 32 13.72 -9.43 -18.58
C GLN A 32 12.98 -10.56 -17.91
N ASN A 33 13.25 -10.79 -16.64
CA ASN A 33 12.67 -11.91 -15.90
C ASN A 33 11.66 -11.41 -14.89
N LYS A 34 10.88 -12.32 -14.34
CA LYS A 34 9.95 -11.98 -13.28
C LYS A 34 10.72 -11.48 -12.06
N ALA A 35 10.32 -10.33 -11.55
CA ALA A 35 10.97 -9.73 -10.39
C ALA A 35 9.95 -8.93 -9.58
N CYS A 36 10.20 -8.81 -8.28
CA CYS A 36 9.40 -7.94 -7.41
C CYS A 36 9.99 -6.54 -7.47
N VAL A 37 9.23 -5.61 -8.05
CA VAL A 37 9.69 -4.22 -8.22
C VAL A 37 8.74 -3.30 -7.49
N LEU A 38 9.30 -2.36 -6.73
CA LEU A 38 8.50 -1.34 -6.06
C LEU A 38 9.19 0.00 -6.25
N ARG A 39 8.48 0.93 -6.89
CA ARG A 39 9.04 2.24 -7.16
C ARG A 39 8.91 3.15 -5.95
N GLU A 40 9.72 4.21 -5.91
CA GLU A 40 9.77 5.12 -4.76
C GLU A 40 8.39 5.64 -4.38
N LYS A 41 7.57 5.99 -5.36
CA LYS A 41 6.22 6.51 -5.11
C LYS A 41 5.31 5.51 -4.39
N ASP A 42 5.63 4.23 -4.50
CA ASP A 42 4.80 3.16 -3.93
C ASP A 42 5.36 2.63 -2.61
N ILE A 43 6.53 3.12 -2.20
CA ILE A 43 7.15 2.71 -0.95
C ILE A 43 6.56 3.55 0.18
N LEU A 44 5.94 2.87 1.15
CA LEU A 44 5.41 3.51 2.33
C LEU A 44 6.33 3.21 3.51
N GLN A 45 6.82 4.26 4.16
CA GLN A 45 7.65 4.10 5.34
C GLN A 45 6.77 3.78 6.55
N PRO A 46 7.25 2.95 7.49
CA PRO A 46 6.46 2.67 8.69
C PRO A 46 6.05 3.94 9.45
N LYS A 47 6.90 4.95 9.48
CA LYS A 47 6.59 6.22 10.16
C LYS A 47 5.41 6.96 9.53
N ASP A 48 5.11 6.67 8.27
CA ASP A 48 4.03 7.33 7.54
C ASP A 48 2.74 6.52 7.52
N ALA A 49 2.77 5.31 8.05
CA ALA A 49 1.60 4.43 8.11
C ALA A 49 0.75 4.78 9.33
N LYS A 50 0.13 5.96 9.28
CA LYS A 50 -0.59 6.53 10.44
C LYS A 50 -2.11 6.37 10.36
N THR A 51 -2.63 5.75 9.32
CA THR A 51 -4.06 5.57 9.17
C THR A 51 -4.36 4.08 8.98
N PRO A 52 -5.60 3.65 9.26
CA PRO A 52 -5.95 2.24 9.09
C PRO A 52 -5.66 1.70 7.69
N ALA A 53 -6.02 2.43 6.63
CA ALA A 53 -5.76 1.96 5.28
C ALA A 53 -4.26 1.87 4.99
N ARG A 54 -3.48 2.81 5.49
CA ARG A 54 -2.04 2.79 5.29
C ARG A 54 -1.37 1.65 6.06
N LEU A 55 -1.92 1.28 7.20
CA LEU A 55 -1.41 0.11 7.93
C LEU A 55 -1.69 -1.18 7.17
N VAL A 56 -2.85 -1.27 6.50
CA VAL A 56 -3.14 -2.40 5.61
C VAL A 56 -2.13 -2.42 4.46
N TYR A 57 -1.90 -1.27 3.84
CA TYR A 57 -0.95 -1.16 2.73
C TYR A 57 0.45 -1.61 3.16
N LEU A 58 0.91 -1.13 4.32
CA LEU A 58 2.24 -1.48 4.81
C LEU A 58 2.38 -3.00 4.98
N ALA A 59 1.35 -3.66 5.52
CA ALA A 59 1.39 -5.11 5.70
C ALA A 59 1.48 -5.83 4.35
N ILE A 60 0.71 -5.38 3.35
CA ILE A 60 0.77 -5.97 2.01
C ILE A 60 2.15 -5.74 1.38
N MET A 61 2.68 -4.53 1.53
CA MET A 61 4.00 -4.20 1.02
C MET A 61 5.07 -5.12 1.63
N MET A 62 5.00 -5.37 2.92
CA MET A 62 5.95 -6.26 3.58
C MET A 62 5.84 -7.69 3.04
N MET A 63 4.62 -8.17 2.78
CA MET A 63 4.47 -9.47 2.15
C MET A 63 5.06 -9.50 0.75
N TYR A 64 4.86 -8.43 -0.01
CA TYR A 64 5.38 -8.33 -1.37
C TYR A 64 6.92 -8.36 -1.39
N LEU A 65 7.53 -7.65 -0.45
CA LEU A 65 8.99 -7.56 -0.38
C LEU A 65 9.64 -8.77 0.28
N ASP A 66 8.93 -9.40 1.20
CA ASP A 66 9.46 -10.51 2.00
C ASP A 66 9.41 -11.84 1.25
N GLY A 67 8.52 -11.95 0.28
CA GLY A 67 8.43 -13.16 -0.53
C GLY A 67 7.77 -14.32 0.19
N GLU A 68 8.50 -15.40 0.40
CA GLU A 68 7.92 -16.65 0.88
C GLU A 68 7.67 -16.71 2.40
N THR A 69 8.34 -15.88 3.16
CA THR A 69 8.22 -15.92 4.62
C THR A 69 7.28 -14.83 5.13
N SER A 70 6.03 -14.90 4.71
CA SER A 70 5.09 -13.82 4.95
C SER A 70 4.05 -14.10 6.04
N GLU A 71 4.34 -15.04 6.96
CA GLU A 71 3.38 -15.38 8.01
C GLU A 71 3.08 -14.20 8.93
N GLU A 72 4.11 -13.54 9.44
CA GLU A 72 3.94 -12.42 10.34
C GLU A 72 3.29 -11.21 9.66
N PRO A 73 3.74 -10.78 8.46
CA PRO A 73 3.04 -9.73 7.73
C PRO A 73 1.61 -10.09 7.38
N TYR A 74 1.34 -11.36 7.08
CA TYR A 74 -0.02 -11.79 6.79
C TYR A 74 -0.93 -11.62 8.00
N ASN A 75 -0.44 -11.99 9.18
CA ASN A 75 -1.22 -11.83 10.42
C ASN A 75 -1.50 -10.36 10.69
N GLU A 76 -0.52 -9.50 10.46
CA GLU A 76 -0.70 -8.07 10.60
C GLU A 76 -1.71 -7.55 9.60
N PHE A 77 -1.65 -8.02 8.35
CA PHE A 77 -2.62 -7.65 7.33
C PHE A 77 -4.04 -8.03 7.77
N ALA A 78 -4.21 -9.27 8.23
CA ALA A 78 -5.53 -9.76 8.63
C ALA A 78 -6.10 -8.91 9.76
N LEU A 79 -5.26 -8.56 10.74
CA LEU A 79 -5.68 -7.73 11.85
C LEU A 79 -6.09 -6.33 11.37
N ARG A 80 -5.21 -5.68 10.58
CA ARG A 80 -5.47 -4.31 10.13
C ARG A 80 -6.67 -4.23 9.19
N MET A 81 -6.81 -5.23 8.30
CA MET A 81 -7.95 -5.26 7.40
C MET A 81 -9.26 -5.47 8.17
N THR A 82 -9.24 -6.33 9.17
CA THR A 82 -10.42 -6.57 10.00
C THR A 82 -10.83 -5.29 10.72
N GLU A 83 -9.86 -4.57 11.29
CA GLU A 83 -10.13 -3.31 11.96
C GLU A 83 -10.68 -2.27 10.99
N PHE A 84 -10.08 -2.19 9.80
CA PHE A 84 -10.54 -1.23 8.79
C PHE A 84 -11.97 -1.53 8.36
N MET A 85 -12.25 -2.79 8.02
CA MET A 85 -13.58 -3.19 7.58
C MET A 85 -14.64 -2.98 8.67
N GLY A 86 -14.25 -3.17 9.93
CA GLY A 86 -15.15 -2.96 11.04
C GLY A 86 -15.60 -1.51 11.19
N ALA A 87 -14.83 -0.57 10.69
CA ALA A 87 -15.15 0.85 10.76
C ALA A 87 -15.85 1.39 9.51
N ILE A 88 -16.04 0.54 8.49
CA ILE A 88 -16.58 0.95 7.20
C ILE A 88 -18.06 0.56 7.10
N GLN A 89 -18.89 1.49 6.63
CA GLN A 89 -20.28 1.21 6.36
C GLN A 89 -20.61 1.22 4.87
N ASN A 90 -19.73 1.79 4.07
CA ASN A 90 -19.93 1.87 2.61
C ASN A 90 -19.72 0.49 1.98
N ARG A 91 -20.80 -0.03 1.37
CA ARG A 91 -20.78 -1.38 0.79
C ARG A 91 -19.79 -1.52 -0.36
N ALA A 92 -19.65 -0.47 -1.18
CA ALA A 92 -18.71 -0.52 -2.30
C ALA A 92 -17.28 -0.63 -1.79
N VAL A 93 -16.95 0.10 -0.73
CA VAL A 93 -15.62 0.04 -0.13
C VAL A 93 -15.38 -1.31 0.54
N LEU A 94 -16.40 -1.86 1.21
CA LEU A 94 -16.28 -3.20 1.78
C LEU A 94 -16.02 -4.24 0.70
N ALA A 95 -16.68 -4.11 -0.45
CA ALA A 95 -16.44 -5.01 -1.57
C ALA A 95 -15.00 -4.90 -2.08
N GLN A 96 -14.45 -3.69 -2.11
CA GLN A 96 -13.05 -3.49 -2.46
C GLN A 96 -12.13 -4.18 -1.46
N CYS A 97 -12.43 -4.09 -0.18
CA CYS A 97 -11.65 -4.76 0.86
C CYS A 97 -11.67 -6.28 0.67
N VAL A 98 -12.81 -6.85 0.31
CA VAL A 98 -12.91 -8.28 0.04
C VAL A 98 -12.05 -8.67 -1.15
N GLU A 99 -12.06 -7.87 -2.22
CA GLU A 99 -11.22 -8.14 -3.38
C GLU A 99 -9.73 -8.07 -3.05
N ILE A 100 -9.34 -7.07 -2.24
CA ILE A 100 -7.95 -6.96 -1.79
C ILE A 100 -7.56 -8.21 -1.00
N SER A 101 -8.44 -8.68 -0.12
CA SER A 101 -8.18 -9.87 0.68
C SER A 101 -8.04 -11.12 -0.19
N ARG A 102 -8.83 -11.22 -1.25
CA ARG A 102 -8.70 -12.31 -2.22
C ARG A 102 -7.37 -12.26 -2.93
N ASP A 103 -6.95 -11.07 -3.36
CA ASP A 103 -5.67 -10.92 -4.03
C ASP A 103 -4.52 -11.32 -3.11
N VAL A 104 -4.58 -10.92 -1.85
CA VAL A 104 -3.57 -11.30 -0.86
C VAL A 104 -3.52 -12.81 -0.69
N ASN A 105 -4.68 -13.45 -0.59
CA ASN A 105 -4.76 -14.91 -0.43
C ASN A 105 -4.24 -15.65 -1.65
N ARG A 106 -4.32 -15.03 -2.83
CA ARG A 106 -3.78 -15.58 -4.08
C ARG A 106 -2.32 -15.23 -4.29
N ARG A 107 -1.73 -14.52 -3.34
CA ARG A 107 -0.36 -14.02 -3.41
C ARG A 107 -0.14 -13.05 -4.57
N GLU A 108 -1.19 -12.36 -4.97
CA GLU A 108 -1.11 -11.30 -5.97
C GLU A 108 -0.92 -9.96 -5.24
N TYR A 109 0.22 -9.82 -4.58
CA TYR A 109 0.47 -8.70 -3.67
C TYR A 109 0.54 -7.36 -4.37
N TYR A 110 1.15 -7.31 -5.55
CA TYR A 110 1.25 -6.04 -6.26
C TYR A 110 -0.13 -5.53 -6.67
N LYS A 111 -0.98 -6.43 -7.13
CA LYS A 111 -2.36 -6.11 -7.47
C LYS A 111 -3.12 -5.61 -6.25
N ALA A 112 -2.88 -6.25 -5.11
CA ALA A 112 -3.48 -5.84 -3.84
C ALA A 112 -3.00 -4.45 -3.43
N LEU A 113 -1.72 -4.13 -3.64
CA LEU A 113 -1.18 -2.81 -3.33
C LEU A 113 -1.88 -1.72 -4.14
N ILE A 114 -2.03 -1.94 -5.44
CA ILE A 114 -2.68 -0.96 -6.31
C ILE A 114 -4.13 -0.73 -5.85
N ALA A 115 -4.85 -1.80 -5.55
CA ALA A 115 -6.22 -1.69 -5.09
C ALA A 115 -6.30 -1.00 -3.72
N CYS A 116 -5.36 -1.30 -2.83
CA CYS A 116 -5.34 -0.72 -1.50
C CYS A 116 -5.11 0.80 -1.54
N ARG A 117 -4.34 1.30 -2.49
CA ARG A 117 -4.11 2.74 -2.60
C ARG A 117 -5.40 3.52 -2.88
N LYS A 118 -6.34 2.89 -3.52
CA LYS A 118 -7.64 3.53 -3.75
C LYS A 118 -8.40 3.78 -2.45
N LEU A 119 -8.12 2.97 -1.44
CA LEU A 119 -8.72 3.17 -0.13
C LEU A 119 -8.19 4.42 0.56
N PHE A 120 -6.97 4.85 0.20
CA PHE A 120 -6.39 6.08 0.77
C PHE A 120 -7.26 7.28 0.44
N GLU A 121 -7.77 7.37 -0.78
CA GLU A 121 -8.63 8.48 -1.19
C GLU A 121 -9.94 8.46 -0.42
N TYR A 122 -10.55 7.29 -0.28
CA TYR A 122 -11.76 7.14 0.50
C TYR A 122 -11.52 7.56 1.95
N GLU A 123 -10.42 7.10 2.51
CA GLU A 123 -10.08 7.41 3.89
C GLU A 123 -9.82 8.91 4.07
N GLN A 124 -9.13 9.52 3.11
CA GLN A 124 -8.83 10.94 3.16
C GLN A 124 -10.11 11.77 3.09
N GLU A 125 -11.05 11.39 2.26
CA GLU A 125 -12.34 12.05 2.17
C GLU A 125 -13.07 12.00 3.50
N ARG A 126 -13.03 10.86 4.17
CA ARG A 126 -13.64 10.72 5.48
C ARG A 126 -12.94 11.58 6.51
N LEU A 127 -11.62 11.63 6.47
CA LEU A 127 -10.84 12.45 7.39
C LEU A 127 -11.07 13.94 7.15
N ASP A 128 -11.22 14.33 5.89
CA ASP A 128 -11.50 15.73 5.54
C ASP A 128 -12.92 16.12 5.92
N TYR A 129 -13.87 15.22 5.77
CA TYR A 129 -15.25 15.46 6.15
C TYR A 129 -15.41 15.56 7.67
N VAL A 130 -14.82 14.59 8.39
CA VAL A 130 -14.95 14.48 9.84
C VAL A 130 -14.41 15.71 10.59
N PRO A 131 -13.31 16.39 10.14
CA PRO A 131 -12.77 17.55 10.89
C PRO A 131 -13.80 18.58 11.28
N GLU A 132 -14.78 18.84 10.45
CA GLU A 132 -15.82 19.81 10.80
C GLU A 132 -16.61 19.36 12.02
N ASN A 133 -17.04 18.11 12.02
CA ASN A 133 -17.80 17.55 13.14
C ASN A 133 -16.92 17.33 14.37
N VAL A 134 -15.72 16.82 14.16
CA VAL A 134 -14.78 16.56 15.25
C VAL A 134 -14.35 17.86 15.89
N SER A 135 -14.10 18.90 15.10
CA SER A 135 -13.75 20.22 15.61
C SER A 135 -14.84 20.76 16.51
N ARG A 136 -16.09 20.61 16.13
CA ARG A 136 -17.22 21.04 16.95
C ARG A 136 -17.25 20.30 18.27
N ARG A 137 -17.04 19.00 18.24
CA ARG A 137 -17.02 18.18 19.45
C ARG A 137 -15.85 18.53 20.33
N SER A 138 -14.69 18.74 19.74
CA SER A 138 -13.50 19.15 20.50
C SER A 138 -13.70 20.51 21.14
N ALA A 139 -14.33 21.43 20.43
CA ALA A 139 -14.60 22.75 20.96
C ALA A 139 -15.58 22.70 22.13
N ARG A 140 -16.42 21.71 22.20
CA ARG A 140 -17.39 21.54 23.29
C ARG A 140 -16.79 20.77 24.46
N GLY A 141 -15.80 19.97 24.18
CA GLY A 141 -15.12 19.20 25.19
C GLY A 141 -13.99 19.97 25.78
#